data_bbd13029bdb31f6f924c216f4d43e8cf
#
_entry.id   bbd13029bdb31f6f924c216f4d43e8cf
#
_cell.length_a   1.000
_cell.length_b   1.000
_cell.length_c   1.000
_cell.angle_alpha   90.00
_cell.angle_beta   90.00
_cell.angle_gamma   90.00
#
_symmetry.space_group_name_H-M   'P 1'
#
loop_
_entity.id
_entity.type
_entity.pdbx_description
1 polymer ?
#
loop_
_entity_poly.entity_id
_entity_poly.type
_entity_poly.pdbx_seq_one_letter_code
_entity_poly.pdbx_strand_id
1 'polypeptide(L)'
;MRNIYHTLLLTGVVLVSPLIVSADSDQTAGDWFKNSYGPLWADTPYQDIEAILTHYHSEIVTHGSDGSLSTTPSREWLTAPMDSWREEGWIRAELTDMTATSINAATTGVMTVWTDYYAGDVTETSCGWYLVDAINNEWKITHYADTPCS
;
A
#
# COMPACT_ATOMS: atom_id res chain seq x y z
N MET A 1 -48.91 43.36 42.32
CA MET A 1 -47.93 42.28 42.50
C MET A 1 -47.84 41.52 41.16
N ARG A 2 -46.78 41.70 40.41
CA ARG A 2 -46.55 41.05 39.09
C ARG A 2 -45.29 40.17 39.22
N ASN A 3 -45.50 38.85 39.22
CA ASN A 3 -44.43 37.87 39.19
C ASN A 3 -43.91 37.75 37.77
N ILE A 4 -42.63 38.07 37.58
CA ILE A 4 -41.93 37.86 36.30
C ILE A 4 -41.12 36.56 36.46
N TYR A 5 -41.55 35.50 35.74
CA TYR A 5 -40.77 34.26 35.67
C TYR A 5 -39.71 34.41 34.56
N HIS A 6 -38.46 34.38 34.94
CA HIS A 6 -37.32 34.29 34.00
C HIS A 6 -37.13 32.82 33.63
N THR A 7 -37.42 32.50 32.38
CA THR A 7 -37.11 31.20 31.81
C THR A 7 -35.65 31.23 31.30
N LEU A 8 -34.78 30.50 31.99
CA LEU A 8 -33.40 30.29 31.52
C LEU A 8 -33.44 29.23 30.41
N LEU A 9 -33.15 29.65 29.17
CA LEU A 9 -32.88 28.73 28.04
C LEU A 9 -31.40 28.29 28.15
N LEU A 10 -31.17 27.05 28.58
CA LEU A 10 -29.87 26.38 28.46
C LEU A 10 -29.71 25.91 27.01
N THR A 11 -28.95 26.65 26.22
CA THR A 11 -28.44 26.16 24.90
C THR A 11 -27.32 25.18 25.15
N GLY A 12 -27.62 23.89 25.06
CA GLY A 12 -26.63 22.84 25.07
C GLY A 12 -25.83 22.84 23.75
N VAL A 13 -24.57 23.21 23.81
CA VAL A 13 -23.62 23.05 22.71
C VAL A 13 -23.23 21.56 22.65
N VAL A 14 -23.75 20.83 21.68
CA VAL A 14 -23.31 19.47 21.38
C VAL A 14 -21.96 19.58 20.65
N LEU A 15 -20.88 19.36 21.37
CA LEU A 15 -19.55 19.15 20.79
C LEU A 15 -19.55 17.80 20.06
N VAL A 16 -19.78 17.81 18.77
CA VAL A 16 -19.53 16.64 17.91
C VAL A 16 -18.01 16.56 17.74
N SER A 17 -17.36 15.75 18.58
CA SER A 17 -15.97 15.35 18.32
C SER A 17 -15.94 14.53 17.04
N PRO A 18 -15.09 14.86 16.06
CA PRO A 18 -14.89 13.96 14.92
C PRO A 18 -14.32 12.65 15.48
N LEU A 19 -15.07 11.57 15.31
CA LEU A 19 -14.55 10.23 15.49
C LEU A 19 -13.46 10.06 14.42
N ILE A 20 -12.20 10.21 14.81
CA ILE A 20 -11.06 9.72 14.05
C ILE A 20 -11.17 8.19 14.18
N VAL A 21 -11.85 7.57 13.22
CA VAL A 21 -11.82 6.12 13.05
C VAL A 21 -10.42 5.81 12.58
N SER A 22 -9.57 5.35 13.50
CA SER A 22 -8.28 4.77 13.14
C SER A 22 -8.53 3.59 12.21
N ALA A 23 -7.76 3.46 11.14
CA ALA A 23 -7.50 2.18 10.48
C ALA A 23 -7.24 1.15 11.57
N ASP A 24 -7.63 -0.09 11.36
CA ASP A 24 -7.50 -1.19 12.32
C ASP A 24 -6.21 -0.97 13.12
N SER A 25 -6.36 -0.42 14.34
CA SER A 25 -5.37 0.49 14.94
C SER A 25 -4.10 -0.19 15.45
N ASP A 26 -3.92 -1.47 15.15
CA ASP A 26 -2.81 -2.27 15.66
C ASP A 26 -1.82 -2.73 14.57
N GLN A 27 -2.12 -2.55 13.27
CA GLN A 27 -1.21 -2.99 12.20
C GLN A 27 -0.45 -1.81 11.58
N THR A 28 0.87 -1.79 11.72
CA THR A 28 1.71 -0.82 11.01
C THR A 28 1.70 -1.07 9.50
N ALA A 29 2.01 -0.06 8.68
CA ALA A 29 2.17 -0.24 7.23
C ALA A 29 3.20 -1.33 6.88
N GLY A 30 4.26 -1.46 7.67
CA GLY A 30 5.27 -2.51 7.48
C GLY A 30 4.72 -3.91 7.77
N ASP A 31 3.98 -4.08 8.87
CA ASP A 31 3.32 -5.36 9.18
C ASP A 31 2.28 -5.73 8.14
N TRP A 32 1.49 -4.75 7.67
CA TRP A 32 0.54 -4.95 6.60
C TRP A 32 1.24 -5.37 5.29
N PHE A 33 2.31 -4.68 4.90
CA PHE A 33 3.06 -5.01 3.69
C PHE A 33 3.60 -6.44 3.76
N LYS A 34 4.20 -6.81 4.88
CA LYS A 34 4.79 -8.14 5.11
C LYS A 34 3.74 -9.25 5.18
N ASN A 35 2.61 -9.03 5.86
CA ASN A 35 1.69 -10.10 6.23
C ASN A 35 0.44 -10.16 5.32
N SER A 36 0.12 -9.09 4.60
CA SER A 36 -1.07 -9.02 3.75
C SER A 36 -0.72 -8.89 2.26
N TYR A 37 0.22 -8.00 1.90
CA TYR A 37 0.58 -7.78 0.50
C TYR A 37 1.64 -8.76 -0.01
N GLY A 38 2.75 -8.92 0.73
CA GLY A 38 3.85 -9.79 0.31
C GLY A 38 3.44 -11.23 -0.04
N PRO A 39 2.61 -11.91 0.78
CA PRO A 39 2.17 -13.29 0.52
C PRO A 39 1.40 -13.47 -0.78
N LEU A 40 0.72 -12.44 -1.30
CA LEU A 40 -0.02 -12.54 -2.56
C LEU A 40 0.87 -12.87 -3.76
N TRP A 41 2.15 -12.53 -3.70
CA TRP A 41 3.12 -12.80 -4.76
C TRP A 41 3.73 -14.20 -4.68
N ALA A 42 3.64 -14.84 -3.52
CA ALA A 42 4.14 -16.20 -3.31
C ALA A 42 3.17 -17.29 -3.76
N ASP A 43 1.86 -16.97 -3.83
CA ASP A 43 0.84 -17.94 -4.23
C ASP A 43 0.93 -18.24 -5.73
N THR A 44 1.12 -19.53 -6.03
CA THR A 44 1.21 -20.06 -7.40
C THR A 44 -0.01 -20.94 -7.72
N PRO A 45 -0.31 -21.20 -8.98
CA PRO A 45 0.33 -20.79 -10.23
C PRO A 45 -0.23 -19.50 -10.84
N TYR A 46 -1.23 -18.89 -10.23
CA TYR A 46 -1.90 -17.71 -10.76
C TYR A 46 -2.09 -16.71 -9.63
N GLN A 47 -1.28 -15.66 -9.61
CA GLN A 47 -1.56 -14.53 -8.74
C GLN A 47 -2.93 -13.98 -9.11
N ASP A 48 -3.77 -13.85 -8.11
CA ASP A 48 -5.04 -13.15 -8.25
C ASP A 48 -4.74 -11.65 -8.39
N ILE A 49 -4.68 -11.17 -9.64
CA ILE A 49 -4.39 -9.77 -9.92
C ILE A 49 -5.42 -8.84 -9.28
N GLU A 50 -6.66 -9.28 -9.15
CA GLU A 50 -7.71 -8.49 -8.51
C GLU A 50 -7.42 -8.35 -7.01
N ALA A 51 -6.97 -9.42 -6.34
CA ALA A 51 -6.55 -9.36 -4.94
C ALA A 51 -5.34 -8.42 -4.76
N ILE A 52 -4.33 -8.52 -5.64
CA ILE A 52 -3.17 -7.65 -5.61
C ILE A 52 -3.59 -6.18 -5.81
N LEU A 53 -4.45 -5.88 -6.77
CA LEU A 53 -4.93 -4.53 -7.07
C LEU A 53 -5.70 -3.89 -5.92
N THR A 54 -6.33 -4.67 -5.03
CA THR A 54 -6.98 -4.11 -3.83
C THR A 54 -6.01 -3.38 -2.91
N HIS A 55 -4.72 -3.70 -2.99
CA HIS A 55 -3.65 -3.10 -2.19
C HIS A 55 -3.04 -1.83 -2.82
N TYR A 56 -3.42 -1.49 -4.03
CA TYR A 56 -2.96 -0.28 -4.70
C TYR A 56 -4.00 0.84 -4.67
N HIS A 57 -3.53 2.08 -4.71
CA HIS A 57 -4.36 3.21 -5.11
C HIS A 57 -4.81 3.03 -6.58
N SER A 58 -5.83 3.73 -7.01
CA SER A 58 -6.32 3.63 -8.41
C SER A 58 -5.27 3.99 -9.47
N GLU A 59 -4.34 4.83 -9.08
CA GLU A 59 -3.19 5.25 -9.88
C GLU A 59 -1.91 5.07 -9.07
N ILE A 60 -0.83 4.70 -9.72
CA ILE A 60 0.50 4.59 -9.12
C ILE A 60 1.43 5.62 -9.75
N VAL A 61 2.25 6.24 -8.91
CA VAL A 61 3.36 7.08 -9.34
C VAL A 61 4.63 6.25 -9.40
N THR A 62 5.28 6.20 -10.54
CA THR A 62 6.56 5.51 -10.71
C THR A 62 7.70 6.52 -10.83
N HIS A 63 8.83 6.17 -10.23
CA HIS A 63 10.05 6.96 -10.27
C HIS A 63 11.06 6.30 -11.20
N GLY A 64 11.37 6.94 -12.32
CA GLY A 64 12.42 6.49 -13.23
C GLY A 64 13.83 6.72 -12.66
N SER A 65 14.79 5.94 -13.12
CA SER A 65 16.21 6.05 -12.70
C SER A 65 16.85 7.40 -13.09
N ASP A 66 16.24 8.11 -14.03
CA ASP A 66 16.63 9.46 -14.46
C ASP A 66 15.97 10.59 -13.62
N GLY A 67 15.19 10.22 -12.60
CA GLY A 67 14.42 11.12 -11.76
C GLY A 67 13.09 11.55 -12.36
N SER A 68 12.66 10.98 -13.48
CA SER A 68 11.34 11.22 -14.05
C SER A 68 10.23 10.64 -13.17
N LEU A 69 9.05 11.27 -13.22
CA LEU A 69 7.84 10.76 -12.58
C LEU A 69 6.81 10.44 -13.64
N SER A 70 6.15 9.31 -13.49
CA SER A 70 5.03 8.90 -14.34
C SER A 70 3.86 8.48 -13.47
N THR A 71 2.64 8.83 -13.87
CA THR A 71 1.41 8.39 -13.21
C THR A 71 0.63 7.51 -14.18
N THR A 72 0.31 6.31 -13.75
CA THR A 72 -0.37 5.31 -14.58
C THR A 72 -1.49 4.64 -13.76
N PRO A 73 -2.64 4.29 -14.36
CA PRO A 73 -3.64 3.46 -13.71
C PRO A 73 -2.99 2.17 -13.19
N SER A 74 -3.21 1.83 -11.91
CA SER A 74 -2.51 0.72 -11.26
C SER A 74 -2.74 -0.62 -11.95
N ARG A 75 -3.92 -0.82 -12.53
CA ARG A 75 -4.21 -2.02 -13.34
C ARG A 75 -3.30 -2.10 -14.55
N GLU A 76 -3.17 -1.04 -15.33
CA GLU A 76 -2.34 -1.01 -16.53
C GLU A 76 -0.86 -1.20 -16.17
N TRP A 77 -0.41 -0.49 -15.13
CA TRP A 77 0.94 -0.58 -14.62
C TRP A 77 1.32 -2.00 -14.19
N LEU A 78 0.39 -2.75 -13.59
CA LEU A 78 0.65 -4.08 -13.05
C LEU A 78 0.50 -5.18 -14.11
N THR A 79 -0.51 -5.10 -14.98
CA THR A 79 -0.81 -6.18 -15.95
C THR A 79 0.24 -6.31 -17.05
N ALA A 80 0.68 -5.20 -17.63
CA ALA A 80 1.61 -5.24 -18.76
C ALA A 80 2.95 -5.92 -18.42
N PRO A 81 3.66 -5.57 -17.32
CA PRO A 81 4.88 -6.27 -16.94
C PRO A 81 4.63 -7.72 -16.51
N MET A 82 3.53 -8.03 -15.83
CA MET A 82 3.23 -9.41 -15.43
C MET A 82 3.06 -10.35 -16.64
N ASP A 83 2.45 -9.87 -17.71
CA ASP A 83 2.33 -10.67 -18.95
C ASP A 83 3.71 -10.95 -19.55
N SER A 84 4.60 -9.95 -19.60
CA SER A 84 5.99 -10.12 -20.07
C SER A 84 6.77 -11.10 -19.18
N TRP A 85 6.69 -10.97 -17.87
CA TRP A 85 7.38 -11.87 -16.94
C TRP A 85 6.93 -13.32 -17.10
N ARG A 86 5.63 -13.54 -17.31
CA ARG A 86 5.09 -14.88 -17.57
C ARG A 86 5.59 -15.49 -18.88
N GLU A 87 5.71 -14.68 -19.93
CA GLU A 87 6.31 -15.12 -21.21
C GLU A 87 7.78 -15.50 -21.03
N GLU A 88 8.51 -14.85 -20.12
CA GLU A 88 9.89 -15.17 -19.73
C GLU A 88 9.99 -16.36 -18.78
N GLY A 89 8.85 -16.92 -18.36
CA GLY A 89 8.79 -18.09 -17.48
C GLY A 89 8.73 -17.79 -16.00
N TRP A 90 8.46 -16.53 -15.60
CA TRP A 90 8.27 -16.16 -14.21
C TRP A 90 7.05 -16.89 -13.60
N ILE A 91 7.21 -17.37 -12.39
CA ILE A 91 6.21 -18.18 -11.68
C ILE A 91 5.64 -17.43 -10.47
N ARG A 92 6.51 -16.90 -9.61
CA ARG A 92 6.14 -16.26 -8.34
C ARG A 92 7.28 -15.43 -7.80
N ALA A 93 6.99 -14.59 -6.82
CA ALA A 93 8.00 -13.90 -6.03
C ALA A 93 7.78 -14.13 -4.54
N GLU A 94 8.84 -14.19 -3.77
CA GLU A 94 8.81 -14.21 -2.30
C GLU A 94 9.49 -12.97 -1.75
N LEU A 95 8.81 -12.28 -0.82
CA LEU A 95 9.41 -11.19 -0.06
C LEU A 95 10.41 -11.80 0.94
N THR A 96 11.70 -11.64 0.66
CA THR A 96 12.79 -12.24 1.46
C THR A 96 13.35 -11.31 2.51
N ASP A 97 13.34 -10.00 2.24
CA ASP A 97 13.74 -8.98 3.22
C ASP A 97 12.98 -7.67 2.97
N MET A 98 12.82 -6.88 4.04
CA MET A 98 12.23 -5.55 3.93
C MET A 98 12.62 -4.64 5.08
N THR A 99 12.66 -3.34 4.80
CA THR A 99 12.78 -2.29 5.80
C THR A 99 11.67 -1.28 5.62
N ALA A 100 10.89 -1.02 6.67
CA ALA A 100 9.84 -0.02 6.67
C ALA A 100 10.27 1.19 7.50
N THR A 101 10.13 2.38 6.94
CA THR A 101 10.46 3.65 7.60
C THR A 101 9.24 4.57 7.58
N SER A 102 8.69 4.86 8.75
CA SER A 102 7.58 5.81 8.88
C SER A 102 8.07 7.22 8.53
N ILE A 103 7.40 7.86 7.58
CA ILE A 103 7.63 9.27 7.18
C ILE A 103 6.74 10.18 8.04
N ASN A 104 5.49 9.77 8.26
CA ASN A 104 4.53 10.40 9.15
C ASN A 104 3.48 9.37 9.58
N ALA A 105 2.44 9.78 10.33
CA ALA A 105 1.40 8.88 10.85
C ALA A 105 0.58 8.15 9.75
N ALA A 106 0.59 8.66 8.51
CA ALA A 106 -0.21 8.12 7.42
C ALA A 106 0.64 7.61 6.24
N THR A 107 1.97 7.76 6.29
CA THR A 107 2.86 7.47 5.15
C THR A 107 4.09 6.72 5.63
N THR A 108 4.40 5.62 4.96
CA THR A 108 5.57 4.78 5.23
C THR A 108 6.29 4.44 3.93
N GLY A 109 7.60 4.64 3.90
CA GLY A 109 8.48 4.13 2.85
C GLY A 109 8.86 2.68 3.16
N VAL A 110 8.80 1.79 2.17
CA VAL A 110 9.16 0.38 2.30
C VAL A 110 10.18 0.02 1.24
N MET A 111 11.38 -0.38 1.67
CA MET A 111 12.41 -0.99 0.83
C MET A 111 12.25 -2.50 0.89
N THR A 112 12.33 -3.18 -0.25
CA THR A 112 12.09 -4.62 -0.33
C THR A 112 13.19 -5.33 -1.08
N VAL A 113 13.39 -6.60 -0.72
CA VAL A 113 14.16 -7.58 -1.47
C VAL A 113 13.24 -8.75 -1.77
N TRP A 114 13.13 -9.11 -3.04
CA TRP A 114 12.32 -10.21 -3.51
C TRP A 114 13.22 -11.30 -4.10
N THR A 115 12.80 -12.54 -3.96
CA THR A 115 13.31 -13.64 -4.75
C THR A 115 12.27 -14.02 -5.77
N ASP A 116 12.57 -13.82 -7.03
CA ASP A 116 11.76 -14.17 -8.16
C ASP A 116 12.09 -15.60 -8.63
N TYR A 117 11.10 -16.40 -8.89
CA TYR A 117 11.22 -17.80 -9.29
C TYR A 117 10.73 -17.96 -10.73
N TYR A 118 11.56 -18.57 -11.55
CA TYR A 118 11.28 -18.85 -12.96
C TYR A 118 11.24 -20.34 -13.22
N ALA A 119 10.69 -20.75 -14.38
CA ALA A 119 10.70 -22.12 -14.85
C ALA A 119 12.14 -22.65 -14.95
N GLY A 120 12.34 -23.94 -14.61
CA GLY A 120 13.65 -24.58 -14.66
C GLY A 120 14.53 -24.32 -13.44
N ASP A 121 13.92 -24.04 -12.28
CA ASP A 121 14.61 -23.78 -11.01
C ASP A 121 15.55 -22.58 -11.03
N VAL A 122 15.29 -21.62 -11.91
CA VAL A 122 16.03 -20.36 -11.98
C VAL A 122 15.43 -19.38 -10.95
N THR A 123 16.31 -18.67 -10.23
CA THR A 123 15.91 -17.61 -9.31
C THR A 123 16.70 -16.33 -9.59
N GLU A 124 16.03 -15.21 -9.41
CA GLU A 124 16.62 -13.87 -9.50
C GLU A 124 16.27 -13.07 -8.25
N THR A 125 17.07 -12.04 -7.99
CA THR A 125 16.78 -11.11 -6.89
C THR A 125 16.42 -9.77 -7.47
N SER A 126 15.26 -9.25 -7.06
CA SER A 126 14.83 -7.90 -7.39
C SER A 126 14.63 -7.05 -6.13
N CYS A 127 14.79 -5.75 -6.26
CA CYS A 127 14.65 -4.80 -5.17
C CYS A 127 13.78 -3.64 -5.61
N GLY A 128 12.90 -3.20 -4.70
CA GLY A 128 11.99 -2.12 -4.97
C GLY A 128 11.79 -1.21 -3.77
N TRP A 129 11.40 0.01 -4.05
CA TRP A 129 10.94 0.96 -3.05
C TRP A 129 9.46 1.26 -3.30
N TYR A 130 8.71 1.28 -2.23
CA TYR A 130 7.28 1.54 -2.23
C TYR A 130 6.96 2.68 -1.27
N LEU A 131 5.98 3.52 -1.63
CA LEU A 131 5.32 4.40 -0.67
C LEU A 131 3.94 3.83 -0.37
N VAL A 132 3.68 3.67 0.91
CA VAL A 132 2.41 3.13 1.44
C VAL A 132 1.73 4.21 2.23
N ASP A 133 0.52 4.56 1.83
CA ASP A 133 -0.29 5.61 2.44
C ASP A 133 -1.58 5.04 3.04
N ALA A 134 -1.99 5.60 4.18
CA ALA A 134 -3.31 5.34 4.75
C ALA A 134 -4.37 6.16 4.02
N ILE A 135 -5.20 5.51 3.20
CA ILE A 135 -6.28 6.13 2.42
C ILE A 135 -7.60 5.51 2.84
N ASN A 136 -8.53 6.32 3.33
CA ASN A 136 -9.83 5.86 3.83
C ASN A 136 -9.73 4.73 4.89
N ASN A 137 -8.74 4.84 5.77
CA ASN A 137 -8.40 3.85 6.80
C ASN A 137 -7.90 2.49 6.28
N GLU A 138 -7.40 2.44 5.05
CA GLU A 138 -6.76 1.27 4.48
C GLU A 138 -5.35 1.64 4.02
N TRP A 139 -4.39 0.71 4.17
CA TRP A 139 -3.07 0.88 3.60
C TRP A 139 -3.11 0.62 2.09
N LYS A 140 -2.58 1.55 1.29
CA LYS A 140 -2.50 1.46 -0.17
C LYS A 140 -1.10 1.82 -0.65
N ILE A 141 -0.62 1.09 -1.63
CA ILE A 141 0.60 1.44 -2.36
C ILE A 141 0.24 2.56 -3.34
N THR A 142 0.98 3.66 -3.26
CA THR A 142 0.77 4.86 -4.09
C THR A 142 1.95 5.15 -5.01
N HIS A 143 3.16 4.72 -4.63
CA HIS A 143 4.38 4.95 -5.41
C HIS A 143 5.22 3.68 -5.47
N TYR A 144 6.00 3.58 -6.56
CA TYR A 144 6.96 2.52 -6.79
C TYR A 144 8.22 3.05 -7.48
N ALA A 145 9.36 2.46 -7.13
CA ALA A 145 10.60 2.61 -7.87
C ALA A 145 11.38 1.29 -7.85
N ASP A 146 11.95 0.91 -8.98
CA ASP A 146 13.01 -0.09 -9.01
C ASP A 146 14.25 0.48 -8.33
N THR A 147 14.91 -0.33 -7.52
CA THR A 147 16.14 0.06 -6.84
C THR A 147 17.22 -1.01 -7.04
N PRO A 148 18.49 -0.62 -7.15
CA PRO A 148 19.57 -1.59 -7.13
C PRO A 148 19.54 -2.40 -5.83
N CYS A 149 19.70 -3.71 -5.93
CA CYS A 149 19.94 -4.55 -4.78
C CYS A 149 21.37 -4.30 -4.26
N SER A 150 21.51 -4.02 -2.97
CA SER A 150 22.79 -3.74 -2.30
C SER A 150 23.34 -4.97 -1.61
#